data_19373e856127352c9cca54c633b2d8fc
#
_entry.id   19373e856127352c9cca54c633b2d8fc
#
_cell.length_a   1.000
_cell.length_b   1.000
_cell.length_c   1.000
_cell.angle_alpha   90.00
_cell.angle_beta   90.00
_cell.angle_gamma   90.00
#
_symmetry.space_group_name_H-M   'P 1'
#
loop_
_entity.id
_entity.type
_entity.pdbx_description
1 polymer ?
#
loop_
_entity_poly.entity_id
_entity_poly.type
_entity_poly.pdbx_seq_one_letter_code
_entity_poly.pdbx_strand_id
1 'polypeptide(L)'
;MKDKMVTSHLQFAYKESYSTSLCSYLITETIEYYHTRRSNVYMMLLDATKAFDRVKYSKLFNLLIERDICPLIVRLLLNMYLISTAVVSWNAVNSDQFKLCNGVKQGGVISPLLFSIYT
;
A
#
# COMPACT_ATOMS: atom_id res chain seq x y z
N MET A 1 -19.43 4.31 -1.44
CA MET A 1 -18.02 4.20 -1.88
C MET A 1 -17.08 3.78 -0.76
N LYS A 2 -17.24 4.26 0.49
CA LYS A 2 -16.43 3.82 1.65
C LYS A 2 -16.50 2.29 1.88
N ASP A 3 -17.66 1.67 1.77
CA ASP A 3 -17.86 0.23 2.08
C ASP A 3 -17.19 -0.73 1.09
N LYS A 4 -16.93 -0.28 -0.13
CA LYS A 4 -16.26 -1.09 -1.18
C LYS A 4 -14.72 -1.10 -1.08
N MET A 5 -14.17 -0.27 -0.20
CA MET A 5 -12.73 -0.14 0.05
C MET A 5 -12.30 -0.70 1.41
N VAL A 6 -13.09 -1.63 1.97
CA VAL A 6 -12.79 -2.23 3.27
C VAL A 6 -11.55 -3.10 3.17
N THR A 7 -10.55 -2.74 3.95
CA THR A 7 -9.32 -3.52 4.16
C THR A 7 -9.47 -4.43 5.38
N SER A 8 -8.62 -5.43 5.50
CA SER A 8 -8.61 -6.35 6.66
C SER A 8 -8.64 -5.59 7.99
N HIS A 9 -9.35 -6.12 8.99
CA HIS A 9 -9.35 -5.58 10.37
C HIS A 9 -7.96 -5.57 10.99
N LEU A 10 -7.07 -6.43 10.53
CA LEU A 10 -5.68 -6.52 11.00
C LEU A 10 -4.73 -5.53 10.33
N GLN A 11 -5.22 -4.71 9.38
CA GLN A 11 -4.43 -3.67 8.75
C GLN A 11 -4.54 -2.36 9.54
N PHE A 12 -3.43 -1.85 10.04
CA PHE A 12 -3.36 -0.61 10.82
C PHE A 12 -2.94 0.60 9.99
N ALA A 13 -2.29 0.39 8.85
CA ALA A 13 -1.83 1.48 8.00
C ALA A 13 -2.96 2.05 7.13
N TYR A 14 -2.96 3.38 6.95
CA TYR A 14 -3.84 4.13 6.04
C TYR A 14 -5.34 3.93 6.29
N LYS A 15 -5.73 3.78 7.52
CA LYS A 15 -7.10 3.53 7.96
C LYS A 15 -7.51 4.54 9.02
N GLU A 16 -8.73 5.05 8.93
CA GLU A 16 -9.29 5.98 9.93
C GLU A 16 -9.33 5.30 11.30
N SER A 17 -8.95 6.01 12.35
CA SER A 17 -8.86 5.51 13.74
C SER A 17 -7.82 4.42 13.99
N TYR A 18 -6.96 4.11 13.00
CA TYR A 18 -5.84 3.18 13.14
C TYR A 18 -4.52 3.92 12.89
N SER A 19 -3.45 3.47 13.55
CA SER A 19 -2.12 4.03 13.35
C SER A 19 -1.04 2.99 13.60
N THR A 20 0.17 3.25 13.11
CA THR A 20 1.34 2.44 13.44
C THR A 20 1.65 2.49 14.94
N SER A 21 1.40 3.63 15.60
CA SER A 21 1.55 3.77 17.05
C SER A 21 0.59 2.86 17.82
N LEU A 22 -0.67 2.75 17.37
CA LEU A 22 -1.64 1.82 17.96
C LEU A 22 -1.21 0.37 17.78
N CYS A 23 -0.71 0.02 16.59
CA CYS A 23 -0.17 -1.32 16.33
C CYS A 23 1.02 -1.63 17.25
N SER A 24 1.98 -0.71 17.38
CA SER A 24 3.13 -0.87 18.27
C SER A 24 2.70 -0.99 19.73
N TYR A 25 1.74 -0.19 20.17
CA TYR A 25 1.19 -0.28 21.51
C TYR A 25 0.59 -1.66 21.80
N LEU A 26 -0.27 -2.18 20.89
CA LEU A 26 -0.86 -3.51 21.05
C LEU A 26 0.19 -4.63 21.10
N ILE A 27 1.26 -4.53 20.30
CA ILE A 27 2.37 -5.49 20.33
C ILE A 27 3.08 -5.41 21.70
N THR A 28 3.39 -4.21 22.17
CA THR A 28 4.04 -4.01 23.48
C THR A 28 3.22 -4.58 24.61
N GLU A 29 1.93 -4.25 24.68
CA GLU A 29 1.01 -4.79 25.69
C GLU A 29 0.92 -6.32 25.63
N THR A 30 0.89 -6.89 24.43
CA THR A 30 0.86 -8.35 24.25
C THR A 30 2.13 -8.99 24.79
N ILE A 31 3.30 -8.43 24.47
CA ILE A 31 4.59 -8.95 24.96
C ILE A 31 4.64 -8.87 26.48
N GLU A 32 4.26 -7.73 27.06
CA GLU A 32 4.27 -7.52 28.50
C GLU A 32 3.31 -8.47 29.22
N TYR A 33 2.12 -8.67 28.68
CA TYR A 33 1.15 -9.63 29.20
C TYR A 33 1.71 -11.06 29.33
N TYR A 34 2.41 -11.55 28.31
CA TYR A 34 2.99 -12.89 28.34
C TYR A 34 4.28 -12.94 29.17
N HIS A 35 5.09 -11.88 29.10
CA HIS A 35 6.32 -11.79 29.90
C HIS A 35 6.04 -11.83 31.42
N THR A 36 5.04 -11.10 31.91
CA THR A 36 4.63 -11.10 33.31
C THR A 36 4.14 -12.47 33.77
N ARG A 37 3.66 -13.30 32.81
CA ARG A 37 3.25 -14.71 33.10
C ARG A 37 4.36 -15.72 32.89
N ARG A 38 5.60 -15.26 32.72
CA ARG A 38 6.79 -16.11 32.48
C ARG A 38 6.64 -17.01 31.23
N SER A 39 5.87 -16.56 30.23
CA SER A 39 5.74 -17.23 28.93
C SER A 39 6.71 -16.64 27.92
N ASN A 40 7.27 -17.48 27.07
CA ASN A 40 8.09 -17.01 25.95
C ASN A 40 7.19 -16.44 24.85
N VAL A 41 7.60 -15.33 24.25
CA VAL A 41 6.97 -14.73 23.08
C VAL A 41 7.95 -14.83 21.91
N TYR A 42 7.50 -15.41 20.81
CA TYR A 42 8.26 -15.47 19.56
C TYR A 42 7.58 -14.54 18.55
N MET A 43 8.35 -13.63 17.97
CA MET A 43 7.84 -12.66 17.01
C MET A 43 8.69 -12.71 15.74
N MET A 44 8.02 -12.70 14.59
CA MET A 44 8.65 -12.59 13.28
C MET A 44 8.13 -11.35 12.56
N LEU A 45 9.05 -10.51 12.10
CA LEU A 45 8.76 -9.33 11.30
C LEU A 45 8.98 -9.67 9.82
N LEU A 46 7.97 -9.41 9.00
CA LEU A 46 8.04 -9.60 7.56
C LEU A 46 7.98 -8.23 6.88
N ASP A 47 8.97 -7.94 6.05
CA ASP A 47 9.01 -6.74 5.23
C ASP A 47 9.01 -7.09 3.74
N ALA A 48 8.19 -6.37 2.98
CA ALA A 48 8.07 -6.59 1.55
C ALA A 48 9.00 -5.62 0.78
N THR A 49 10.10 -6.12 0.27
CA THR A 49 11.06 -5.34 -0.50
C THR A 49 10.40 -4.69 -1.73
N LYS A 50 10.51 -3.35 -1.83
CA LYS A 50 9.96 -2.55 -2.94
C LYS A 50 8.47 -2.81 -3.18
N ALA A 51 7.68 -2.92 -2.11
CA ALA A 51 6.28 -3.29 -2.16
C ALA A 51 5.46 -2.43 -3.15
N PHE A 52 5.62 -1.10 -3.07
CA PHE A 52 4.93 -0.15 -3.95
C PHE A 52 5.35 -0.29 -5.43
N ASP A 53 6.63 -0.53 -5.69
CA ASP A 53 7.18 -0.64 -7.06
C ASP A 53 6.76 -1.96 -7.75
N ARG A 54 6.40 -2.97 -6.96
CA ARG A 54 6.02 -4.30 -7.47
C ARG A 54 4.53 -4.47 -7.74
N VAL A 55 3.72 -3.45 -7.58
CA VAL A 55 2.28 -3.49 -7.89
C VAL A 55 2.10 -3.64 -9.40
N LYS A 56 1.54 -4.79 -9.83
CA LYS A 56 1.21 -5.05 -11.23
C LYS A 56 -0.12 -4.39 -11.58
N TYR A 57 -0.13 -3.56 -12.62
CA TYR A 57 -1.34 -2.83 -13.04
C TYR A 57 -2.49 -3.77 -13.41
N SER A 58 -2.23 -4.86 -14.13
CA SER A 58 -3.26 -5.84 -14.50
C SER A 58 -3.99 -6.39 -13.28
N LYS A 59 -3.25 -6.82 -12.24
CA LYS A 59 -3.86 -7.32 -11.00
C LYS A 59 -4.62 -6.21 -10.28
N LEU A 60 -4.00 -5.02 -10.13
CA LEU A 60 -4.62 -3.90 -9.44
C LEU A 60 -5.96 -3.51 -10.04
N PHE A 61 -6.01 -3.32 -11.37
CA PHE A 61 -7.22 -2.88 -12.04
C PHE A 61 -8.32 -3.96 -12.05
N ASN A 62 -7.96 -5.25 -12.12
CA ASN A 62 -8.92 -6.35 -11.94
C ASN A 62 -9.54 -6.30 -10.53
N LEU A 63 -8.72 -6.14 -9.48
CA LEU A 63 -9.22 -6.01 -8.11
C LEU A 63 -10.15 -4.80 -7.91
N LEU A 64 -9.87 -3.67 -8.58
CA LEU A 64 -10.77 -2.52 -8.53
C LEU A 64 -12.12 -2.82 -9.18
N ILE A 65 -12.14 -3.55 -10.29
CA ILE A 65 -13.36 -3.98 -10.97
C ILE A 65 -14.13 -4.99 -10.11
N GLU A 66 -13.47 -6.00 -9.56
CA GLU A 66 -14.05 -7.01 -8.67
C GLU A 66 -14.69 -6.40 -7.41
N ARG A 67 -14.15 -5.27 -6.94
CA ARG A 67 -14.72 -4.50 -5.83
C ARG A 67 -15.81 -3.52 -6.25
N ASP A 68 -16.32 -3.63 -7.47
CA ASP A 68 -17.36 -2.75 -8.03
C ASP A 68 -17.01 -1.24 -7.93
N ILE A 69 -15.76 -0.87 -8.04
CA ILE A 69 -15.37 0.54 -8.12
C ILE A 69 -15.94 1.12 -9.43
N CYS A 70 -16.49 2.33 -9.35
CA CYS A 70 -17.11 2.99 -10.50
C CYS A 70 -16.20 2.91 -11.75
N PRO A 71 -16.69 2.39 -12.88
CA PRO A 71 -15.91 2.19 -14.10
C PRO A 71 -15.21 3.46 -14.60
N LEU A 72 -15.83 4.62 -14.38
CA LEU A 72 -15.23 5.91 -14.73
C LEU A 72 -13.97 6.19 -13.93
N ILE A 73 -13.97 5.86 -12.62
CA ILE A 73 -12.81 6.02 -11.74
C ILE A 73 -11.71 5.03 -12.16
N VAL A 74 -12.06 3.78 -12.41
CA VAL A 74 -11.10 2.75 -12.86
C VAL A 74 -10.44 3.18 -14.17
N ARG A 75 -11.22 3.67 -15.14
CA ARG A 75 -10.72 4.17 -16.42
C ARG A 75 -9.81 5.38 -16.25
N LEU A 76 -10.17 6.32 -15.37
CA LEU A 76 -9.35 7.50 -15.08
C LEU A 76 -8.00 7.09 -14.50
N LEU A 77 -8.01 6.21 -13.50
CA LEU A 77 -6.78 5.69 -12.88
C LEU A 77 -5.93 4.92 -13.88
N LEU A 78 -6.55 4.05 -14.69
CA LEU A 78 -5.86 3.29 -15.72
C LEU A 78 -5.12 4.21 -16.69
N ASN A 79 -5.80 5.23 -17.22
CA ASN A 79 -5.18 6.20 -18.12
C ASN A 79 -4.03 6.92 -17.43
N MET A 80 -4.21 7.39 -16.19
CA MET A 80 -3.19 8.09 -15.42
C MET A 80 -1.92 7.24 -15.21
N TYR A 81 -2.07 5.94 -14.97
CA TYR A 81 -0.93 5.04 -14.78
C TYR A 81 -0.29 4.60 -16.10
N LEU A 82 -1.06 4.34 -17.16
CA LEU A 82 -0.54 3.90 -18.47
C LEU A 82 0.27 4.97 -19.20
N ILE A 83 -0.03 6.26 -19.00
CA ILE A 83 0.71 7.38 -19.61
C ILE A 83 1.83 7.90 -18.70
N SER A 84 2.00 7.32 -17.49
CA SER A 84 3.00 7.79 -16.55
C SER A 84 4.40 7.50 -17.05
N THR A 85 5.24 8.52 -17.00
CA THR A 85 6.65 8.46 -17.34
C THR A 85 7.48 9.03 -16.21
N ALA A 86 8.76 8.72 -16.17
CA ALA A 86 9.71 9.23 -15.20
C ALA A 86 11.01 9.69 -15.89
N VAL A 87 11.70 10.58 -15.20
CA VAL A 87 13.04 11.07 -15.57
C VAL A 87 13.88 10.99 -14.30
N VAL A 88 15.11 10.55 -14.41
CA VAL A 88 16.08 10.60 -13.29
C VAL A 88 16.87 11.90 -13.42
N SER A 89 16.90 12.70 -12.34
CA SER A 89 17.68 13.93 -12.29
C SER A 89 18.85 13.76 -11.33
N TRP A 90 20.06 14.04 -11.79
CA TRP A 90 21.28 13.98 -11.00
C TRP A 90 22.21 15.13 -11.38
N ASN A 91 22.63 15.92 -10.38
CA ASN A 91 23.50 17.09 -10.61
C ASN A 91 23.05 18.01 -11.75
N ALA A 92 21.76 18.37 -11.79
CA ALA A 92 21.13 19.18 -12.83
C ALA A 92 21.14 18.56 -14.26
N VAL A 93 21.54 17.31 -14.40
CA VAL A 93 21.43 16.53 -15.65
C VAL A 93 20.25 15.58 -15.55
N ASN A 94 19.41 15.56 -16.59
CA ASN A 94 18.27 14.67 -16.67
C ASN A 94 18.55 13.51 -17.63
N SER A 95 18.05 12.32 -17.26
CA SER A 95 18.01 11.18 -18.18
C SER A 95 16.97 11.39 -19.27
N ASP A 96 16.99 10.54 -20.29
CA ASP A 96 15.85 10.37 -21.16
C ASP A 96 14.61 9.94 -20.39
N GLN A 97 13.45 10.32 -20.91
CA GLN A 97 12.16 9.95 -20.34
C GLN A 97 11.87 8.46 -20.59
N PHE A 98 11.50 7.74 -19.55
CA PHE A 98 11.12 6.33 -19.65
C PHE A 98 9.73 6.07 -19.09
N LYS A 99 9.07 5.03 -19.60
CA LYS A 99 7.71 4.66 -19.23
C LYS A 99 7.70 3.83 -17.94
N LEU A 100 6.76 4.13 -17.04
CA LEU A 100 6.50 3.32 -15.86
C LEU A 100 5.51 2.22 -16.22
N CYS A 101 5.92 0.95 -16.08
CA CYS A 101 5.09 -0.21 -16.43
C CYS A 101 4.46 -0.89 -15.22
N ASN A 102 4.93 -0.60 -14.01
CA ASN A 102 4.46 -1.16 -12.74
C ASN A 102 4.62 -0.13 -11.64
N GLY A 103 4.03 -0.45 -10.49
CA GLY A 103 4.20 0.32 -9.25
C GLY A 103 3.20 1.43 -9.08
N VAL A 104 2.93 1.77 -7.82
CA VAL A 104 2.16 2.95 -7.43
C VAL A 104 3.12 4.03 -6.95
N LYS A 105 2.82 5.30 -7.27
CA LYS A 105 3.72 6.43 -6.97
C LYS A 105 3.96 6.56 -5.47
N GLN A 106 5.21 6.43 -5.03
CA GLN A 106 5.59 6.75 -3.66
C GLN A 106 5.32 8.24 -3.40
N GLY A 107 4.67 8.55 -2.28
CA GLY A 107 4.22 9.92 -1.98
C GLY A 107 2.92 10.37 -2.69
N GLY A 108 2.35 9.55 -3.56
CA GLY A 108 1.03 9.82 -4.14
C GLY A 108 -0.09 9.63 -3.11
N VAL A 109 -1.03 10.58 -3.05
CA VAL A 109 -2.14 10.57 -2.07
C VAL A 109 -3.00 9.31 -2.14
N ILE A 110 -3.23 8.76 -3.34
CA ILE A 110 -4.04 7.56 -3.55
C ILE A 110 -3.24 6.26 -3.50
N SER A 111 -1.91 6.32 -3.56
CA SER A 111 -1.04 5.14 -3.64
C SER A 111 -1.17 4.20 -2.44
N PRO A 112 -1.25 4.68 -1.18
CA PRO A 112 -1.49 3.84 -0.03
C PRO A 112 -2.82 3.07 -0.11
N LEU A 113 -3.88 3.73 -0.59
CA LEU A 113 -5.18 3.12 -0.75
C LEU A 113 -5.15 2.03 -1.84
N LEU A 114 -4.55 2.32 -2.99
CA LEU A 114 -4.40 1.34 -4.07
C LEU A 114 -3.55 0.15 -3.65
N PHE A 115 -2.50 0.40 -2.86
CA PHE A 115 -1.68 -0.67 -2.29
C PHE A 115 -2.45 -1.53 -1.30
N SER A 116 -3.26 -0.92 -0.43
CA SER A 116 -4.14 -1.64 0.52
C SER A 116 -5.20 -2.51 -0.17
N ILE A 117 -5.62 -2.13 -1.38
CA ILE A 117 -6.55 -2.92 -2.19
C ILE A 117 -5.81 -4.10 -2.85
N TYR A 118 -4.52 -3.90 -3.19
CA TYR A 118 -3.70 -4.88 -3.89
C TYR A 118 -3.24 -6.02 -2.99
N THR A 119 -3.02 -5.78 -1.69
CA THR A 119 -2.58 -6.76 -0.67
C THR A 119 -3.74 -7.53 -0.09
#